data_584ec66a27ed6da4202a37fc80338d8b
#
_entry.id   584ec66a27ed6da4202a37fc80338d8b
#
_cell.length_a   1.000
_cell.length_b   1.000
_cell.length_c   1.000
_cell.angle_alpha   90.00
_cell.angle_beta   90.00
_cell.angle_gamma   90.00
#
_symmetry.space_group_name_H-M   'P 1'
#
loop_
_entity.id
_entity.type
_entity.pdbx_description
1 polymer ?
#
loop_
_entity_poly.entity_id
_entity_poly.type
_entity_poly.pdbx_seq_one_letter_code
_entity_poly.pdbx_strand_id
1 'polypeptide(L)'
;MKVAITGKGGVGKTTLASTLARLYADEGRTVLAADVDPDANLGLALGLSEEEVNSIVPVSKMKQLAKERTGANDQNSFYKLNPDVSDLPDKLAKDIHGVKLLVMGTVDTGGTGCVCPDHVMLKAIMTNLVFRRDDVVIMDMEAGLEHLGRGTASMMDQFIVVIETGARSVQTYVRIKELARDIGITKVRVVANKIRDESDREFIRSRIPAEDMLGFISYSPTVIDADRKGLSPYDCSPDALDEIRAIKAAIDAKE
;
A
#
# COMPACT_ATOMS: atom_id res chain seq x y z
N MET A 1 -6.26 -12.30 2.40
CA MET A 1 -6.81 -10.94 2.30
C MET A 1 -5.84 -10.04 1.54
N LYS A 2 -6.32 -9.20 0.64
CA LYS A 2 -5.50 -8.34 -0.22
C LYS A 2 -6.08 -6.94 -0.28
N VAL A 3 -5.34 -5.99 0.28
CA VAL A 3 -5.79 -4.61 0.47
C VAL A 3 -4.79 -3.64 -0.14
N ALA A 4 -5.28 -2.71 -0.95
CA ALA A 4 -4.50 -1.56 -1.40
C ALA A 4 -4.95 -0.32 -0.64
N ILE A 5 -4.00 0.39 -0.05
CA ILE A 5 -4.22 1.63 0.70
C ILE A 5 -3.72 2.79 -0.15
N THR A 6 -4.59 3.72 -0.44
CA THR A 6 -4.31 4.87 -1.31
C THR A 6 -4.90 6.16 -0.74
N GLY A 7 -4.52 7.29 -1.28
CA GLY A 7 -4.98 8.61 -0.84
C GLY A 7 -3.92 9.67 -1.09
N LYS A 8 -4.22 10.93 -0.83
CA LYS A 8 -3.28 12.03 -1.03
C LYS A 8 -2.00 11.88 -0.22
N GLY A 9 -0.96 12.60 -0.64
CA GLY A 9 0.26 12.75 0.17
C GLY A 9 -0.06 13.30 1.57
N GLY A 10 0.57 12.73 2.60
CA GLY A 10 0.44 13.20 3.98
C GLY A 10 -0.85 12.83 4.72
N VAL A 11 -1.82 12.14 4.13
CA VAL A 11 -3.08 11.78 4.82
C VAL A 11 -2.94 10.62 5.83
N GLY A 12 -1.78 9.94 5.90
CA GLY A 12 -1.52 8.85 6.85
C GLY A 12 -1.75 7.44 6.28
N LYS A 13 -1.61 7.26 4.99
CA LYS A 13 -1.66 5.94 4.32
C LYS A 13 -0.68 4.95 4.93
N THR A 14 0.59 5.35 4.97
CA THR A 14 1.71 4.55 5.47
C THR A 14 1.55 4.19 6.95
N THR A 15 1.02 5.10 7.78
CA THR A 15 0.68 4.84 9.18
C THR A 15 -0.38 3.75 9.30
N LEU A 16 -1.44 3.84 8.48
CA LEU A 16 -2.48 2.81 8.44
C LEU A 16 -1.94 1.47 7.94
N ALA A 17 -1.16 1.49 6.85
CA ALA A 17 -0.59 0.30 6.23
C ALA A 17 0.35 -0.45 7.19
N SER A 18 1.30 0.26 7.80
CA SER A 18 2.26 -0.32 8.75
C SER A 18 1.58 -0.89 9.99
N THR A 19 0.62 -0.15 10.56
CA THR A 19 -0.09 -0.58 11.76
C THR A 19 -0.98 -1.79 11.49
N LEU A 20 -1.71 -1.81 10.37
CA LEU A 20 -2.50 -2.98 9.96
C LEU A 20 -1.61 -4.21 9.73
N ALA A 21 -0.45 -4.03 9.06
CA ALA A 21 0.48 -5.12 8.81
C ALA A 21 0.99 -5.76 10.12
N ARG A 22 1.36 -4.92 11.10
CA ARG A 22 1.78 -5.37 12.43
C ARG A 22 0.64 -6.09 13.18
N LEU A 23 -0.59 -5.56 13.14
CA LEU A 23 -1.75 -6.19 13.77
C LEU A 23 -2.02 -7.59 13.23
N TYR A 24 -1.96 -7.77 11.91
CA TYR A 24 -2.13 -9.10 11.31
C TYR A 24 -0.97 -10.05 11.63
N ALA A 25 0.27 -9.54 11.67
CA ALA A 25 1.44 -10.34 12.02
C ALA A 25 1.37 -10.82 13.48
N ASP A 26 0.94 -9.96 14.41
CA ASP A 26 0.77 -10.33 15.83
C ASP A 26 -0.33 -11.39 16.05
N GLU A 27 -1.28 -11.50 15.14
CA GLU A 27 -2.27 -12.59 15.12
C GLU A 27 -1.72 -13.90 14.48
N GLY A 28 -0.44 -13.93 14.13
CA GLY A 28 0.21 -15.09 13.51
C GLY A 28 -0.10 -15.28 12.03
N ARG A 29 -0.65 -14.25 11.36
CA ARG A 29 -0.87 -14.30 9.90
C ARG A 29 0.45 -14.08 9.15
N THR A 30 0.62 -14.75 8.03
CA THR A 30 1.69 -14.39 7.10
C THR A 30 1.34 -13.07 6.42
N VAL A 31 2.16 -12.04 6.64
CA VAL A 31 1.90 -10.69 6.13
C VAL A 31 2.99 -10.27 5.16
N LEU A 32 2.58 -9.78 4.00
CA LEU A 32 3.46 -9.14 3.03
C LEU A 32 2.99 -7.70 2.80
N ALA A 33 3.85 -6.75 3.16
CA ALA A 33 3.63 -5.33 2.97
C ALA A 33 4.46 -4.85 1.76
N ALA A 34 3.80 -4.34 0.73
CA ALA A 34 4.45 -3.81 -0.46
C ALA A 34 4.41 -2.28 -0.45
N ASP A 35 5.59 -1.67 -0.45
CA ASP A 35 5.74 -0.23 -0.60
C ASP A 35 5.83 0.12 -2.08
N VAL A 36 4.78 0.72 -2.61
CA VAL A 36 4.62 1.10 -4.03
C VAL A 36 4.62 2.64 -4.19
N ASP A 37 4.83 3.37 -3.08
CA ASP A 37 4.97 4.83 -3.12
C ASP A 37 6.40 5.19 -3.61
N PRO A 38 6.56 6.20 -4.48
CA PRO A 38 7.88 6.72 -4.85
C PRO A 38 8.74 7.10 -3.66
N ASP A 39 8.11 7.68 -2.64
CA ASP A 39 8.74 8.09 -1.38
C ASP A 39 8.66 6.96 -0.34
N ALA A 40 9.32 5.83 -0.60
CA ALA A 40 9.25 4.59 0.16
C ALA A 40 9.46 4.78 1.68
N ASN A 41 8.37 5.04 2.41
CA ASN A 41 8.38 5.33 3.85
C ASN A 41 7.84 4.19 4.73
N LEU A 42 7.35 3.11 4.11
CA LEU A 42 6.73 2.00 4.86
C LEU A 42 7.73 1.31 5.79
N GLY A 43 8.99 1.22 5.38
CA GLY A 43 10.07 0.66 6.20
C GLY A 43 10.29 1.42 7.52
N LEU A 44 10.34 2.76 7.47
CA LEU A 44 10.43 3.62 8.65
C LEU A 44 9.21 3.43 9.55
N ALA A 45 8.01 3.44 8.97
CA ALA A 45 6.77 3.26 9.73
C ALA A 45 6.63 1.87 10.37
N LEU A 46 7.34 0.86 9.85
CA LEU A 46 7.44 -0.47 10.45
C LEU A 46 8.52 -0.55 11.55
N GLY A 47 9.36 0.50 11.71
CA GLY A 47 10.36 0.60 12.77
C GLY A 47 11.79 0.37 12.33
N LEU A 48 12.09 0.34 11.03
CA LEU A 48 13.48 0.36 10.55
C LEU A 48 14.11 1.74 10.78
N SER A 49 15.42 1.75 11.05
CA SER A 49 16.20 2.98 11.03
C SER A 49 16.37 3.53 9.60
N GLU A 50 16.69 4.81 9.48
CA GLU A 50 17.02 5.43 8.18
C GLU A 50 18.17 4.69 7.47
N GLU A 51 19.18 4.25 8.20
CA GLU A 51 20.31 3.49 7.65
C GLU A 51 19.83 2.15 7.06
N GLU A 52 18.97 1.43 7.78
CA GLU A 52 18.40 0.18 7.30
C GLU A 52 17.52 0.36 6.07
N VAL A 53 16.64 1.38 6.05
CA VAL A 53 15.80 1.70 4.88
C VAL A 53 16.66 2.03 3.68
N ASN A 54 17.70 2.86 3.84
CA ASN A 54 18.63 3.23 2.78
C ASN A 54 19.44 2.04 2.25
N SER A 55 19.59 0.98 3.02
CA SER A 55 20.25 -0.28 2.60
C SER A 55 19.38 -1.16 1.71
N ILE A 56 18.05 -0.95 1.71
CA ILE A 56 17.13 -1.72 0.89
C ILE A 56 17.21 -1.23 -0.55
N VAL A 57 17.54 -2.14 -1.48
CA VAL A 57 17.51 -1.83 -2.90
C VAL A 57 16.08 -2.04 -3.42
N PRO A 58 15.37 -1.00 -3.90
CA PRO A 58 14.05 -1.17 -4.49
C PRO A 58 14.09 -2.10 -5.70
N VAL A 59 13.04 -2.89 -5.89
CA VAL A 59 12.92 -3.83 -7.03
C VAL A 59 13.11 -3.12 -8.38
N SER A 60 12.58 -1.90 -8.51
CA SER A 60 12.72 -1.07 -9.73
C SER A 60 14.16 -0.76 -10.12
N LYS A 61 15.10 -0.80 -9.16
CA LYS A 61 16.53 -0.56 -9.40
C LYS A 61 17.32 -1.84 -9.70
N MET A 62 16.71 -3.02 -9.62
CA MET A 62 17.35 -4.33 -9.83
C MET A 62 17.40 -4.70 -11.32
N LYS A 63 18.01 -3.86 -12.15
CA LYS A 63 18.05 -4.01 -13.63
C LYS A 63 18.62 -5.35 -14.08
N GLN A 64 19.66 -5.85 -13.40
CA GLN A 64 20.26 -7.13 -13.76
C GLN A 64 19.27 -8.29 -13.52
N LEU A 65 18.59 -8.29 -12.38
CA LEU A 65 17.56 -9.26 -12.07
C LEU A 65 16.40 -9.21 -13.09
N ALA A 66 15.99 -8.01 -13.50
CA ALA A 66 14.95 -7.84 -14.52
C ALA A 66 15.38 -8.45 -15.87
N LYS A 67 16.62 -8.21 -16.31
CA LYS A 67 17.18 -8.85 -17.52
C LYS A 67 17.20 -10.38 -17.41
N GLU A 68 17.66 -10.93 -16.29
CA GLU A 68 17.70 -12.38 -16.05
C GLU A 68 16.31 -13.01 -16.11
N ARG A 69 15.33 -12.42 -15.43
CA ARG A 69 13.97 -12.98 -15.36
C ARG A 69 13.21 -12.86 -16.67
N THR A 70 13.36 -11.75 -17.37
CA THR A 70 12.70 -11.52 -18.66
C THR A 70 13.44 -12.18 -19.83
N GLY A 71 14.72 -12.53 -19.66
CA GLY A 71 15.58 -13.01 -20.74
C GLY A 71 16.02 -11.89 -21.69
N ALA A 72 15.88 -10.63 -21.26
CA ALA A 72 16.35 -9.49 -22.03
C ALA A 72 17.87 -9.46 -22.06
N ASN A 73 18.44 -9.22 -23.24
CA ASN A 73 19.88 -9.00 -23.40
C ASN A 73 20.12 -7.80 -24.31
N ASP A 74 21.34 -7.27 -24.27
CA ASP A 74 21.71 -6.06 -25.04
C ASP A 74 21.75 -6.30 -26.55
N GLN A 75 21.65 -7.55 -27.01
CA GLN A 75 21.69 -7.94 -28.41
C GLN A 75 20.31 -8.23 -29.01
N ASN A 76 19.30 -8.51 -28.20
CA ASN A 76 17.94 -8.86 -28.64
C ASN A 76 16.89 -7.96 -28.05
N SER A 77 16.03 -7.43 -28.92
CA SER A 77 14.83 -6.64 -28.48
C SER A 77 13.67 -7.52 -27.97
N PHE A 78 13.83 -8.85 -27.98
CA PHE A 78 12.77 -9.78 -27.55
C PHE A 78 13.02 -10.24 -26.12
N TYR A 79 11.96 -10.18 -25.28
CA TYR A 79 11.98 -10.65 -23.89
C TYR A 79 10.60 -11.14 -23.46
N LYS A 80 10.56 -11.92 -22.39
CA LYS A 80 9.31 -12.48 -21.84
C LYS A 80 8.47 -11.39 -21.19
N LEU A 81 7.22 -11.26 -21.60
CA LEU A 81 6.26 -10.34 -20.99
C LEU A 81 5.63 -10.88 -19.68
N ASN A 82 5.72 -12.21 -19.47
CA ASN A 82 5.24 -12.87 -18.24
C ASN A 82 6.39 -13.71 -17.66
N PRO A 83 7.42 -13.07 -17.04
CA PRO A 83 8.50 -13.80 -16.40
C PRO A 83 8.00 -14.52 -15.15
N ASP A 84 8.63 -15.66 -14.82
CA ASP A 84 8.40 -16.30 -13.53
C ASP A 84 9.12 -15.50 -12.43
N VAL A 85 8.34 -15.04 -11.48
CA VAL A 85 8.78 -14.23 -10.34
C VAL A 85 8.23 -14.78 -9.00
N SER A 86 7.74 -16.02 -9.01
CA SER A 86 7.05 -16.63 -7.87
C SER A 86 7.90 -16.71 -6.60
N ASP A 87 9.22 -16.80 -6.76
CA ASP A 87 10.20 -16.86 -5.68
C ASP A 87 10.68 -15.48 -5.19
N LEU A 88 10.47 -14.43 -5.98
CA LEU A 88 11.06 -13.11 -5.71
C LEU A 88 10.48 -12.43 -4.48
N PRO A 89 9.17 -12.45 -4.21
CA PRO A 89 8.64 -11.81 -3.01
C PRO A 89 9.29 -12.32 -1.72
N ASP A 90 9.50 -13.62 -1.60
CA ASP A 90 10.14 -14.20 -0.41
C ASP A 90 11.65 -13.94 -0.36
N LYS A 91 12.31 -13.89 -1.51
CA LYS A 91 13.76 -13.65 -1.59
C LYS A 91 14.17 -12.20 -1.37
N LEU A 92 13.30 -11.26 -1.77
CA LEU A 92 13.60 -9.83 -1.76
C LEU A 92 12.99 -9.11 -0.55
N ALA A 93 12.01 -9.72 0.11
CA ALA A 93 11.40 -9.12 1.29
C ALA A 93 12.34 -9.12 2.48
N LYS A 94 12.34 -8.02 3.24
CA LYS A 94 12.97 -7.91 4.56
C LYS A 94 11.93 -8.21 5.62
N ASP A 95 12.24 -9.14 6.54
CA ASP A 95 11.37 -9.40 7.69
C ASP A 95 11.54 -8.32 8.76
N ILE A 96 10.42 -7.75 9.21
CA ILE A 96 10.35 -6.72 10.23
C ILE A 96 9.21 -7.07 11.17
N HIS A 97 9.51 -7.56 12.35
CA HIS A 97 8.50 -7.95 13.35
C HIS A 97 7.42 -8.89 12.78
N GLY A 98 7.80 -9.87 11.95
CA GLY A 98 6.88 -10.81 11.32
C GLY A 98 6.16 -10.27 10.07
N VAL A 99 6.43 -9.03 9.66
CA VAL A 99 5.96 -8.44 8.40
C VAL A 99 7.06 -8.54 7.35
N LYS A 100 6.77 -9.17 6.21
CA LYS A 100 7.67 -9.20 5.06
C LYS A 100 7.51 -7.91 4.26
N LEU A 101 8.45 -6.99 4.38
CA LEU A 101 8.46 -5.74 3.61
C LEU A 101 9.11 -5.94 2.25
N LEU A 102 8.43 -5.56 1.19
CA LEU A 102 8.94 -5.49 -0.17
C LEU A 102 8.87 -4.05 -0.69
N VAL A 103 10.01 -3.43 -0.96
CA VAL A 103 10.09 -2.08 -1.52
C VAL A 103 10.12 -2.19 -3.04
N MET A 104 9.04 -1.77 -3.68
CA MET A 104 8.88 -1.85 -5.13
C MET A 104 9.63 -0.73 -5.84
N GLY A 105 9.52 0.49 -5.34
CA GLY A 105 10.02 1.68 -6.01
C GLY A 105 9.23 2.00 -7.30
N THR A 106 9.65 3.05 -7.97
CA THR A 106 9.07 3.46 -9.25
C THR A 106 10.04 3.24 -10.40
N VAL A 107 9.53 2.90 -11.55
CA VAL A 107 10.30 2.99 -12.81
C VAL A 107 10.09 4.39 -13.35
N ASP A 108 11.17 5.14 -13.52
CA ASP A 108 11.13 6.44 -14.18
C ASP A 108 10.50 6.25 -15.57
N THR A 109 9.28 6.77 -15.75
CA THR A 109 8.59 6.72 -17.03
C THR A 109 9.20 7.74 -17.97
N GLY A 110 10.31 7.38 -18.57
CA GLY A 110 10.83 8.08 -19.73
C GLY A 110 9.95 7.80 -20.95
N GLY A 111 8.81 8.47 -21.05
CA GLY A 111 7.93 8.40 -22.22
C GLY A 111 6.82 7.34 -22.10
N THR A 112 5.62 7.78 -22.40
CA THR A 112 4.40 6.98 -22.44
C THR A 112 4.57 5.74 -23.35
N GLY A 113 4.49 4.55 -22.76
CA GLY A 113 4.39 3.29 -23.49
C GLY A 113 5.66 2.44 -23.58
N CYS A 114 6.74 2.79 -22.88
CA CYS A 114 7.93 1.95 -22.86
C CYS A 114 7.70 0.69 -22.02
N VAL A 115 7.52 -0.44 -22.67
CA VAL A 115 7.49 -1.75 -22.03
C VAL A 115 8.95 -2.16 -21.86
N CYS A 116 9.61 -1.73 -20.76
CA CYS A 116 10.98 -2.14 -20.46
C CYS A 116 10.99 -3.38 -19.56
N PRO A 117 12.08 -4.18 -19.53
CA PRO A 117 12.19 -5.36 -18.68
C PRO A 117 11.92 -5.09 -17.20
N ASP A 118 12.36 -3.94 -16.69
CA ASP A 118 12.14 -3.53 -15.31
C ASP A 118 10.64 -3.37 -14.99
N HIS A 119 9.90 -2.71 -15.87
CA HIS A 119 8.46 -2.53 -15.75
C HIS A 119 7.69 -3.85 -15.81
N VAL A 120 8.10 -4.73 -16.73
CA VAL A 120 7.51 -6.08 -16.87
C VAL A 120 7.74 -6.90 -15.60
N MET A 121 8.94 -6.86 -15.03
CA MET A 121 9.25 -7.57 -13.80
C MET A 121 8.44 -7.03 -12.61
N LEU A 122 8.36 -5.70 -12.43
CA LEU A 122 7.56 -5.07 -11.38
C LEU A 122 6.09 -5.49 -11.48
N LYS A 123 5.51 -5.39 -12.68
CA LYS A 123 4.13 -5.80 -12.92
C LYS A 123 3.91 -7.29 -12.62
N ALA A 124 4.85 -8.15 -13.01
CA ALA A 124 4.77 -9.58 -12.74
C ALA A 124 4.82 -9.86 -11.23
N ILE A 125 5.70 -9.18 -10.48
CA ILE A 125 5.77 -9.31 -9.02
C ILE A 125 4.46 -8.84 -8.39
N MET A 126 3.96 -7.65 -8.72
CA MET A 126 2.68 -7.16 -8.19
C MET A 126 1.53 -8.12 -8.47
N THR A 127 1.47 -8.68 -9.68
CA THR A 127 0.48 -9.69 -10.03
C THR A 127 0.65 -10.95 -9.18
N ASN A 128 1.88 -11.43 -8.99
CA ASN A 128 2.16 -12.62 -8.16
C ASN A 128 1.76 -12.42 -6.71
N LEU A 129 2.01 -11.23 -6.12
CA LEU A 129 1.59 -10.92 -4.75
C LEU A 129 0.09 -11.07 -4.55
N VAL A 130 -0.68 -10.65 -5.53
CA VAL A 130 -2.15 -10.72 -5.47
C VAL A 130 -2.67 -12.15 -5.66
N PHE A 131 -1.91 -13.04 -6.33
CA PHE A 131 -2.27 -14.45 -6.49
C PHE A 131 -1.98 -15.32 -5.26
N ARG A 132 -1.18 -14.86 -4.29
CA ARG A 132 -0.91 -15.60 -3.06
C ARG A 132 -2.17 -15.66 -2.20
N ARG A 133 -2.80 -16.84 -2.10
CA ARG A 133 -4.13 -16.98 -1.51
C ARG A 133 -4.17 -16.89 0.01
N ASP A 134 -3.12 -17.35 0.69
CA ASP A 134 -3.09 -17.54 2.15
C ASP A 134 -2.45 -16.35 2.90
N ASP A 135 -1.79 -15.44 2.19
CA ASP A 135 -1.12 -14.29 2.78
C ASP A 135 -2.07 -13.09 2.95
N VAL A 136 -1.81 -12.30 3.97
CA VAL A 136 -2.32 -10.92 4.04
C VAL A 136 -1.38 -10.05 3.21
N VAL A 137 -1.88 -9.45 2.14
CA VAL A 137 -1.12 -8.53 1.30
C VAL A 137 -1.64 -7.12 1.51
N ILE A 138 -0.77 -6.22 1.94
CA ILE A 138 -1.06 -4.80 2.12
C ILE A 138 -0.16 -4.01 1.18
N MET A 139 -0.75 -3.23 0.28
CA MET A 139 -0.02 -2.34 -0.63
C MET A 139 -0.20 -0.89 -0.17
N ASP A 140 0.90 -0.22 0.17
CA ASP A 140 0.92 1.22 0.40
C ASP A 140 1.20 1.94 -0.91
N MET A 141 0.26 2.76 -1.38
CA MET A 141 0.27 3.33 -2.72
C MET A 141 0.01 4.84 -2.69
N GLU A 142 0.60 5.55 -3.63
CA GLU A 142 0.21 6.94 -3.93
C GLU A 142 -1.26 7.04 -4.39
N ALA A 143 -1.78 8.27 -4.46
CA ALA A 143 -3.12 8.52 -4.98
C ALA A 143 -3.17 8.24 -6.48
N GLY A 144 -3.56 7.03 -6.84
CA GLY A 144 -3.70 6.58 -8.22
C GLY A 144 -3.81 5.07 -8.32
N LEU A 145 -4.44 4.58 -9.37
CA LEU A 145 -4.56 3.15 -9.65
C LEU A 145 -3.78 2.76 -10.91
N GLU A 146 -3.05 3.72 -11.48
CA GLU A 146 -2.36 3.59 -12.76
C GLU A 146 -1.23 2.55 -12.71
N HIS A 147 -0.63 2.36 -11.53
CA HIS A 147 0.42 1.37 -11.29
C HIS A 147 -0.12 -0.07 -11.23
N LEU A 148 -1.42 -0.21 -10.91
CA LEU A 148 -2.12 -1.49 -10.93
C LEU A 148 -2.73 -1.68 -12.33
N GLY A 149 -2.17 -2.54 -13.15
CA GLY A 149 -2.86 -2.94 -14.37
C GLY A 149 -4.25 -3.54 -14.05
N ARG A 150 -5.22 -3.45 -14.98
CA ARG A 150 -6.60 -3.94 -14.78
C ARG A 150 -6.65 -5.36 -14.19
N GLY A 151 -5.79 -6.26 -14.64
CA GLY A 151 -5.74 -7.64 -14.14
C GLY A 151 -5.29 -7.76 -12.68
N THR A 152 -4.34 -6.94 -12.22
CA THR A 152 -3.86 -6.95 -10.84
C THR A 152 -4.86 -6.28 -9.91
N ALA A 153 -5.44 -5.17 -10.35
CA ALA A 153 -6.40 -4.41 -9.57
C ALA A 153 -7.70 -5.21 -9.30
N SER A 154 -8.19 -5.97 -10.29
CA SER A 154 -9.42 -6.78 -10.15
C SER A 154 -9.30 -7.95 -9.17
N MET A 155 -8.09 -8.25 -8.73
CA MET A 155 -7.80 -9.34 -7.79
C MET A 155 -7.59 -8.87 -6.35
N MET A 156 -7.60 -7.56 -6.10
CA MET A 156 -7.62 -7.01 -4.75
C MET A 156 -9.00 -7.20 -4.13
N ASP A 157 -9.03 -7.63 -2.86
CA ASP A 157 -10.29 -7.82 -2.14
C ASP A 157 -10.97 -6.48 -1.86
N GLN A 158 -10.17 -5.45 -1.56
CA GLN A 158 -10.68 -4.10 -1.36
C GLN A 158 -9.62 -3.01 -1.52
N PHE A 159 -10.09 -1.81 -1.86
CA PHE A 159 -9.31 -0.58 -1.88
C PHE A 159 -9.71 0.30 -0.71
N ILE A 160 -8.75 0.75 0.08
CA ILE A 160 -8.96 1.67 1.19
C ILE A 160 -8.41 3.03 0.81
N VAL A 161 -9.30 4.00 0.70
CA VAL A 161 -8.93 5.40 0.47
C VAL A 161 -8.83 6.10 1.81
N VAL A 162 -7.62 6.55 2.17
CA VAL A 162 -7.41 7.37 3.36
C VAL A 162 -7.68 8.82 3.01
N ILE A 163 -8.57 9.45 3.77
CA ILE A 163 -8.94 10.85 3.61
C ILE A 163 -8.79 11.61 4.93
N GLU A 164 -8.68 12.92 4.85
CA GLU A 164 -8.80 13.83 5.99
C GLU A 164 -9.94 14.81 5.75
N THR A 165 -10.32 15.58 6.77
CA THR A 165 -11.39 16.56 6.68
C THR A 165 -11.07 17.64 5.68
N GLY A 166 -11.85 17.71 4.60
CA GLY A 166 -11.71 18.72 3.57
C GLY A 166 -12.26 18.30 2.19
N ALA A 167 -12.81 19.26 1.47
CA ALA A 167 -13.45 19.02 0.17
C ALA A 167 -12.51 18.36 -0.86
N ARG A 168 -11.22 18.73 -0.84
CA ARG A 168 -10.22 18.14 -1.76
C ARG A 168 -9.95 16.66 -1.48
N SER A 169 -10.00 16.26 -0.22
CA SER A 169 -9.83 14.84 0.19
C SER A 169 -11.04 14.00 -0.25
N VAL A 170 -12.25 14.53 -0.06
CA VAL A 170 -13.49 13.91 -0.54
C VAL A 170 -13.48 13.78 -2.07
N GLN A 171 -13.04 14.83 -2.78
CA GLN A 171 -12.93 14.78 -4.25
C GLN A 171 -11.95 13.69 -4.71
N THR A 172 -10.86 13.48 -3.98
CA THR A 172 -9.91 12.39 -4.28
C THR A 172 -10.57 11.03 -4.13
N TYR A 173 -11.36 10.80 -3.06
CA TYR A 173 -12.12 9.57 -2.91
C TYR A 173 -13.09 9.34 -4.09
N VAL A 174 -13.87 10.36 -4.48
CA VAL A 174 -14.82 10.24 -5.61
C VAL A 174 -14.08 9.82 -6.87
N ARG A 175 -12.97 10.50 -7.19
CA ARG A 175 -12.14 10.18 -8.36
C ARG A 175 -11.58 8.77 -8.32
N ILE A 176 -11.05 8.33 -7.16
CA ILE A 176 -10.51 6.98 -7.01
C ILE A 176 -11.63 5.94 -7.17
N LYS A 177 -12.83 6.20 -6.63
CA LYS A 177 -13.99 5.31 -6.76
C LYS A 177 -14.45 5.16 -8.22
N GLU A 178 -14.42 6.24 -8.98
CA GLU A 178 -14.71 6.21 -10.42
C GLU A 178 -13.67 5.40 -11.20
N LEU A 179 -12.37 5.68 -10.99
CA LEU A 179 -11.28 4.92 -11.60
C LEU A 179 -11.31 3.44 -11.25
N ALA A 180 -11.60 3.12 -9.99
CA ALA A 180 -11.74 1.75 -9.52
C ALA A 180 -12.86 1.01 -10.27
N ARG A 181 -14.01 1.65 -10.42
CA ARG A 181 -15.14 1.09 -11.19
C ARG A 181 -14.78 0.82 -12.65
N ASP A 182 -14.01 1.73 -13.29
CA ASP A 182 -13.60 1.59 -14.69
C ASP A 182 -12.66 0.39 -14.92
N ILE A 183 -11.99 -0.07 -13.89
CA ILE A 183 -11.11 -1.25 -13.92
C ILE A 183 -11.72 -2.49 -13.24
N GLY A 184 -13.02 -2.42 -12.87
CA GLY A 184 -13.78 -3.56 -12.36
C GLY A 184 -13.71 -3.78 -10.85
N ILE A 185 -13.18 -2.80 -10.09
CA ILE A 185 -13.13 -2.85 -8.62
C ILE A 185 -14.43 -2.30 -8.05
N THR A 186 -15.11 -3.12 -7.25
CA THR A 186 -16.40 -2.75 -6.65
C THR A 186 -16.30 -2.39 -5.17
N LYS A 187 -15.29 -2.89 -4.47
CA LYS A 187 -15.10 -2.66 -3.03
C LYS A 187 -14.10 -1.53 -2.79
N VAL A 188 -14.56 -0.29 -2.82
CA VAL A 188 -13.80 0.89 -2.40
C VAL A 188 -14.31 1.35 -1.05
N ARG A 189 -13.42 1.40 -0.07
CA ARG A 189 -13.71 1.75 1.33
C ARG A 189 -12.96 3.01 1.74
N VAL A 190 -13.38 3.61 2.83
CA VAL A 190 -12.80 4.87 3.33
C VAL A 190 -12.39 4.75 4.79
N VAL A 191 -11.21 5.23 5.09
CA VAL A 191 -10.76 5.55 6.44
C VAL A 191 -10.54 7.05 6.52
N ALA A 192 -11.25 7.72 7.43
CA ALA A 192 -11.06 9.14 7.68
C ALA A 192 -10.05 9.34 8.80
N ASN A 193 -8.93 9.98 8.50
CA ASN A 193 -7.82 10.19 9.43
C ASN A 193 -7.70 11.65 9.87
N LYS A 194 -6.97 11.88 10.97
CA LYS A 194 -6.69 13.18 11.56
C LYS A 194 -7.96 13.93 11.99
N ILE A 195 -8.95 13.20 12.47
CA ILE A 195 -10.21 13.71 12.95
C ILE A 195 -9.98 14.43 14.29
N ARG A 196 -10.38 15.68 14.40
CA ARG A 196 -10.16 16.53 15.58
C ARG A 196 -11.34 16.54 16.54
N ASP A 197 -12.55 16.54 15.97
CA ASP A 197 -13.79 16.68 16.73
C ASP A 197 -15.01 16.08 16.00
N GLU A 198 -16.18 16.20 16.59
CA GLU A 198 -17.41 15.66 16.00
C GLU A 198 -17.82 16.41 14.72
N SER A 199 -17.49 17.70 14.59
CA SER A 199 -17.81 18.44 13.37
C SER A 199 -17.05 17.88 12.13
N ASP A 200 -15.82 17.41 12.34
CA ASP A 200 -15.05 16.68 11.31
C ASP A 200 -15.75 15.38 10.93
N ARG A 201 -16.25 14.61 11.92
CA ARG A 201 -16.99 13.36 11.68
C ARG A 201 -18.29 13.60 10.90
N GLU A 202 -19.05 14.62 11.29
CA GLU A 202 -20.28 15.02 10.60
C GLU A 202 -20.02 15.44 9.16
N PHE A 203 -18.95 16.23 8.93
CA PHE A 203 -18.54 16.62 7.60
C PHE A 203 -18.26 15.39 6.71
N ILE A 204 -17.53 14.40 7.20
CA ILE A 204 -17.22 13.17 6.47
C ILE A 204 -18.50 12.36 6.25
N ARG A 205 -19.31 12.11 7.29
CA ARG A 205 -20.56 11.34 7.19
C ARG A 205 -21.56 11.94 6.21
N SER A 206 -21.57 13.26 6.05
CA SER A 206 -22.45 13.95 5.10
C SER A 206 -22.05 13.75 3.63
N ARG A 207 -20.85 13.24 3.35
CA ARG A 207 -20.27 13.15 2.00
C ARG A 207 -19.81 11.76 1.58
N ILE A 208 -19.57 10.89 2.54
CA ILE A 208 -19.14 9.51 2.28
C ILE A 208 -20.30 8.57 2.63
N PRO A 209 -20.72 7.69 1.72
CA PRO A 209 -21.73 6.68 2.00
C PRO A 209 -21.34 5.82 3.20
N ALA A 210 -22.31 5.52 4.07
CA ALA A 210 -22.06 4.75 5.29
C ALA A 210 -21.52 3.34 5.00
N GLU A 211 -21.95 2.74 3.89
CA GLU A 211 -21.47 1.44 3.42
C GLU A 211 -19.99 1.44 3.04
N ASP A 212 -19.44 2.58 2.63
CA ASP A 212 -18.02 2.72 2.27
C ASP A 212 -17.14 3.03 3.48
N MET A 213 -17.70 3.52 4.59
CA MET A 213 -16.92 3.84 5.79
C MET A 213 -16.44 2.58 6.52
N LEU A 214 -15.12 2.54 6.79
CA LEU A 214 -14.52 1.56 7.70
C LEU A 214 -14.35 2.12 9.11
N GLY A 215 -13.98 3.39 9.22
CA GLY A 215 -13.77 4.01 10.53
C GLY A 215 -13.09 5.37 10.46
N PHE A 216 -12.81 5.88 11.65
CA PHE A 216 -12.16 7.16 11.87
C PHE A 216 -10.91 6.95 12.70
N ILE A 217 -9.86 7.71 12.40
CA ILE A 217 -8.64 7.80 13.20
C ILE A 217 -8.52 9.24 13.67
N SER A 218 -8.42 9.42 14.98
CA SER A 218 -8.30 10.72 15.60
C SER A 218 -6.94 11.37 15.31
N TYR A 219 -6.91 12.69 15.28
CA TYR A 219 -5.64 13.42 15.23
C TYR A 219 -4.85 13.13 16.51
N SER A 220 -3.65 12.57 16.34
CA SER A 220 -2.80 12.18 17.46
C SER A 220 -1.42 12.85 17.37
N PRO A 221 -1.09 13.74 18.34
CA PRO A 221 0.26 14.29 18.44
C PRO A 221 1.33 13.21 18.63
N THR A 222 1.00 12.09 19.26
CA THR A 222 1.95 10.97 19.49
C THR A 222 2.35 10.29 18.19
N VAL A 223 1.45 10.18 17.20
CA VAL A 223 1.78 9.68 15.86
C VAL A 223 2.78 10.61 15.17
N ILE A 224 2.57 11.94 15.28
CA ILE A 224 3.49 12.94 14.69
C ILE A 224 4.85 12.89 15.39
N ASP A 225 4.87 12.74 16.70
CA ASP A 225 6.12 12.66 17.45
C ASP A 225 6.87 11.36 17.19
N ALA A 226 6.16 10.25 16.97
CA ALA A 226 6.75 8.98 16.54
C ALA A 226 7.43 9.14 15.18
N ASP A 227 6.74 9.74 14.19
CA ASP A 227 7.27 10.01 12.86
C ASP A 227 8.56 10.87 12.92
N ARG A 228 8.54 11.98 13.68
CA ARG A 228 9.72 12.84 13.89
C ARG A 228 10.92 12.13 14.51
N LYS A 229 10.68 11.10 15.30
CA LYS A 229 11.72 10.32 15.99
C LYS A 229 12.13 9.07 15.21
N GLY A 230 11.55 8.82 14.05
CA GLY A 230 11.77 7.59 13.27
C GLY A 230 11.30 6.34 14.02
N LEU A 231 10.23 6.45 14.82
CA LEU A 231 9.65 5.34 15.58
C LEU A 231 8.35 4.87 14.92
N SER A 232 8.04 3.58 15.08
CA SER A 232 6.78 3.05 14.58
C SER A 232 5.58 3.62 15.36
N PRO A 233 4.56 4.15 14.69
CA PRO A 233 3.31 4.56 15.33
C PRO A 233 2.63 3.41 16.10
N TYR A 234 2.81 2.17 15.65
CA TYR A 234 2.33 0.97 16.33
C TYR A 234 2.80 0.87 17.79
N ASP A 235 4.07 1.17 18.04
CA ASP A 235 4.68 1.02 19.35
C ASP A 235 4.47 2.25 20.27
N CYS A 236 4.13 3.40 19.68
CA CYS A 236 4.13 4.70 20.38
C CYS A 236 2.75 5.32 20.57
N SER A 237 1.69 4.83 19.92
CA SER A 237 0.39 5.50 19.85
C SER A 237 -0.79 4.57 20.18
N PRO A 238 -1.00 4.23 21.46
CA PRO A 238 -2.07 3.28 21.86
C PRO A 238 -3.46 3.68 21.38
N ASP A 239 -3.81 4.96 21.46
CA ASP A 239 -5.15 5.44 21.05
C ASP A 239 -5.38 5.23 19.54
N ALA A 240 -4.41 5.57 18.72
CA ALA A 240 -4.47 5.33 17.27
C ALA A 240 -4.50 3.82 16.97
N LEU A 241 -3.78 3.01 17.73
CA LEU A 241 -3.76 1.57 17.60
C LEU A 241 -5.14 0.94 17.85
N ASP A 242 -5.87 1.39 18.87
CA ASP A 242 -7.20 0.87 19.18
C ASP A 242 -8.22 1.24 18.08
N GLU A 243 -8.16 2.46 17.55
CA GLU A 243 -9.00 2.88 16.43
C GLU A 243 -8.67 2.05 15.16
N ILE A 244 -7.40 1.76 14.89
CA ILE A 244 -7.00 0.94 13.74
C ILE A 244 -7.38 -0.53 13.96
N ARG A 245 -7.39 -1.05 15.19
CA ARG A 245 -7.95 -2.37 15.51
C ARG A 245 -9.44 -2.46 15.16
N ALA A 246 -10.21 -1.41 15.48
CA ALA A 246 -11.62 -1.37 15.09
C ALA A 246 -11.80 -1.33 13.57
N ILE A 247 -10.95 -0.60 12.86
CA ILE A 247 -10.92 -0.57 11.39
C ILE A 247 -10.57 -1.95 10.83
N LYS A 248 -9.54 -2.62 11.39
CA LYS A 248 -9.19 -3.99 11.03
C LYS A 248 -10.37 -4.95 11.18
N ALA A 249 -11.07 -4.90 12.31
CA ALA A 249 -12.27 -5.71 12.53
C ALA A 249 -13.37 -5.43 11.49
N ALA A 250 -13.54 -4.17 11.07
CA ALA A 250 -14.48 -3.80 10.02
C ALA A 250 -14.04 -4.29 8.62
N ILE A 251 -12.74 -4.40 8.37
CA ILE A 251 -12.18 -5.00 7.15
C ILE A 251 -12.51 -6.49 7.14
N ASP A 252 -12.19 -7.21 8.22
CA ASP A 252 -12.38 -8.66 8.33
C ASP A 252 -13.87 -9.05 8.25
N ALA A 253 -14.78 -8.25 8.82
CA ALA A 253 -16.22 -8.51 8.79
C ALA A 253 -16.86 -8.32 7.39
N LYS A 254 -16.17 -7.66 6.46
CA LYS A 254 -16.66 -7.38 5.11
C LYS A 254 -15.95 -8.23 4.03
N GLU A 255 -15.08 -9.15 4.45
CA GLU A 255 -14.45 -10.15 3.60
C GLU A 255 -15.47 -11.22 3.18
#